data_c7ab57208ca6c7799837e061cc871c49
#
_entry.id   c7ab57208ca6c7799837e061cc871c49
#
_cell.length_a   1.000
_cell.length_b   1.000
_cell.length_c   1.000
_cell.angle_alpha   90.00
_cell.angle_beta   90.00
_cell.angle_gamma   90.00
#
_symmetry.space_group_name_H-M   'P 1'
#
loop_
_entity.id
_entity.type
_entity.pdbx_description
1 polymer ?
#
loop_
_entity_poly.entity_id
_entity_poly.type
_entity_poly.pdbx_seq_one_letter_code
_entity_poly.pdbx_strand_id
1 'polypeptide(L)'
;MADWAYTVSVAIVFDQEIHVDYRQFYVESGSGWAADPLNESLGGQANGLCGAAVPGQLLFLITGLHTGRTRVTVEVLDAPAPIGDEWEDVVEASFRPVTAKVALVQWAGEASWPLPLAPIDYRVRYSATGMDRARGRDPLLAGEPLLDRYLLQLWPAPLAPDAVIRETSRCAAYWNAHARTLPSPPTPQERAEAKQRERAAREQARQEAARAFEARRWGGRLPDERVRRTNGALELARLDRELVDGITDLDPATQRAVAVWAARRACAAAGLTDLDWVKPVLAALERGESLPFADLREAFRLLDADPQVRLTTVASYDGRHEHISQQHMAVPALWSAGADDPLQAGLESLFHAMVTFGIDYRRLMSEVREAFPELAERDPGGG
;
A
#
# COMPACT_ATOMS: atom_id res chain seq x y z
N MET A 1 -16.17 9.03 -71.63
CA MET A 1 -16.24 8.90 -70.15
C MET A 1 -14.94 9.46 -69.63
N ALA A 2 -15.05 10.62 -68.95
CA ALA A 2 -13.85 11.27 -68.34
C ALA A 2 -13.46 10.54 -67.10
N ASP A 3 -12.27 9.94 -67.14
CA ASP A 3 -11.64 9.29 -65.99
C ASP A 3 -11.19 10.39 -65.03
N TRP A 4 -12.01 10.67 -64.00
CA TRP A 4 -11.64 11.58 -62.93
C TRP A 4 -10.71 10.81 -62.01
N ALA A 5 -9.41 10.83 -62.28
CA ALA A 5 -8.37 10.43 -61.36
C ALA A 5 -8.49 11.34 -60.12
N TYR A 6 -9.09 10.87 -59.04
CA TYR A 6 -9.03 11.55 -57.74
C TYR A 6 -7.58 11.66 -57.33
N THR A 7 -7.03 12.85 -57.38
CA THR A 7 -5.69 13.12 -56.82
C THR A 7 -5.82 13.15 -55.31
N VAL A 8 -5.28 12.16 -54.64
CA VAL A 8 -5.20 12.12 -53.15
C VAL A 8 -4.32 13.28 -52.71
N SER A 9 -4.85 14.12 -51.82
CA SER A 9 -4.05 15.17 -51.19
C SER A 9 -3.22 14.52 -50.07
N VAL A 10 -1.90 14.78 -50.13
CA VAL A 10 -0.90 14.20 -49.20
C VAL A 10 -0.20 15.34 -48.48
N ALA A 11 -0.27 15.36 -47.15
CA ALA A 11 0.53 16.25 -46.31
C ALA A 11 1.54 15.44 -45.52
N ILE A 12 2.82 15.56 -45.82
CA ILE A 12 3.92 15.01 -45.00
C ILE A 12 4.01 15.88 -43.76
N VAL A 13 3.67 15.33 -42.59
CA VAL A 13 3.70 16.03 -41.31
C VAL A 13 4.92 15.68 -40.46
N PHE A 14 5.63 14.61 -40.84
CA PHE A 14 6.90 14.20 -40.23
C PHE A 14 7.70 13.37 -41.23
N ASP A 15 9.01 13.62 -41.35
CA ASP A 15 9.93 12.83 -42.17
C ASP A 15 11.36 12.98 -41.65
N GLN A 16 11.76 12.15 -40.69
CA GLN A 16 13.08 12.23 -40.04
C GLN A 16 13.60 10.84 -39.64
N GLU A 17 14.88 10.80 -39.31
CA GLU A 17 15.46 9.69 -38.58
C GLU A 17 15.08 9.82 -37.10
N ILE A 18 14.64 8.72 -36.52
CA ILE A 18 14.39 8.62 -35.09
C ILE A 18 15.26 7.53 -34.48
N HIS A 19 15.55 7.62 -33.19
CA HIS A 19 16.11 6.53 -32.42
C HIS A 19 15.01 5.62 -31.93
N VAL A 20 15.19 4.31 -32.00
CA VAL A 20 14.28 3.31 -31.46
C VAL A 20 15.02 2.48 -30.43
N ASP A 21 14.32 2.14 -29.35
CA ASP A 21 14.70 1.16 -28.36
C ASP A 21 13.58 0.14 -28.16
N TYR A 22 13.96 -1.09 -27.86
CA TYR A 22 13.02 -2.20 -27.67
C TYR A 22 12.08 -2.42 -28.86
N ARG A 23 12.48 -2.10 -30.09
CA ARG A 23 11.72 -2.26 -31.36
C ARG A 23 10.44 -1.45 -31.42
N GLN A 24 10.38 -0.26 -30.83
CA GLN A 24 9.11 0.43 -30.68
C GLN A 24 9.23 1.94 -30.72
N PHE A 25 8.17 2.57 -31.24
CA PHE A 25 7.84 3.96 -31.09
C PHE A 25 6.32 4.10 -31.14
N TYR A 26 5.77 5.29 -30.88
CA TYR A 26 4.34 5.44 -30.61
C TYR A 26 3.72 6.66 -31.30
N VAL A 27 2.39 6.60 -31.50
CA VAL A 27 1.55 7.79 -31.64
C VAL A 27 0.64 7.87 -30.44
N GLU A 28 0.79 8.89 -29.63
CA GLU A 28 0.05 9.10 -28.38
C GLU A 28 -0.95 10.24 -28.52
N SER A 29 -2.14 10.11 -27.94
CA SER A 29 -3.15 11.18 -27.90
C SER A 29 -3.77 11.41 -26.52
N GLY A 30 -3.29 10.72 -25.50
CA GLY A 30 -3.80 10.80 -24.12
C GLY A 30 -2.72 10.59 -23.10
N SER A 31 -3.07 10.68 -21.82
CA SER A 31 -2.21 10.37 -20.71
C SER A 31 -2.58 9.03 -20.08
N GLY A 32 -1.61 8.21 -19.81
CA GLY A 32 -1.78 6.96 -19.08
C GLY A 32 -1.56 5.73 -19.96
N TRP A 33 -0.46 5.06 -19.70
CA TRP A 33 -0.10 3.81 -20.36
C TRP A 33 -0.78 2.63 -19.68
N ALA A 34 -1.09 1.59 -20.45
CA ALA A 34 -1.48 0.29 -19.94
C ALA A 34 -0.35 -0.33 -19.09
N ALA A 35 -0.68 -1.29 -18.25
CA ALA A 35 0.33 -2.01 -17.45
C ALA A 35 1.28 -2.84 -18.33
N ASP A 36 0.78 -3.37 -19.45
CA ASP A 36 1.53 -4.06 -20.49
C ASP A 36 1.16 -3.45 -21.86
N PRO A 37 1.81 -2.31 -22.23
CA PRO A 37 1.41 -1.56 -23.41
C PRO A 37 1.54 -2.36 -24.71
N LEU A 38 2.54 -3.23 -24.84
CA LEU A 38 2.73 -4.07 -26.01
C LEU A 38 1.58 -5.06 -26.20
N ASN A 39 1.36 -5.91 -25.22
CA ASN A 39 0.35 -6.97 -25.32
C ASN A 39 -1.08 -6.42 -25.34
N GLU A 40 -1.37 -5.38 -24.56
CA GLU A 40 -2.69 -4.76 -24.59
C GLU A 40 -2.96 -4.05 -25.93
N SER A 41 -1.96 -3.39 -26.54
CA SER A 41 -2.16 -2.70 -27.83
C SER A 41 -2.31 -3.66 -29.00
N LEU A 42 -1.73 -4.85 -28.95
CA LEU A 42 -1.84 -5.89 -29.98
C LEU A 42 -3.00 -6.86 -29.73
N GLY A 43 -3.55 -6.87 -28.52
CA GLY A 43 -4.53 -7.89 -28.11
C GLY A 43 -5.81 -7.92 -28.97
N GLY A 44 -6.18 -9.11 -29.44
CA GLY A 44 -7.36 -9.32 -30.28
C GLY A 44 -7.24 -8.83 -31.71
N GLN A 45 -6.03 -8.43 -32.17
CA GLN A 45 -5.75 -8.02 -33.54
C GLN A 45 -5.23 -9.16 -34.40
N ALA A 46 -5.39 -9.05 -35.72
CA ALA A 46 -4.76 -9.91 -36.70
C ALA A 46 -3.34 -9.45 -37.04
N ASN A 47 -3.09 -8.14 -36.98
CA ASN A 47 -1.77 -7.52 -37.20
C ASN A 47 -1.01 -7.30 -35.90
N GLY A 48 0.31 -7.50 -35.96
CA GLY A 48 1.23 -7.29 -34.83
C GLY A 48 2.25 -6.16 -35.06
N LEU A 49 2.10 -5.36 -36.12
CA LEU A 49 3.02 -4.26 -36.41
C LEU A 49 2.46 -2.90 -35.96
N CYS A 50 1.14 -2.74 -35.97
CA CYS A 50 0.46 -1.52 -35.57
C CYS A 50 -0.60 -1.86 -34.51
N GLY A 51 -0.21 -1.79 -33.25
CA GLY A 51 -1.08 -2.04 -32.11
C GLY A 51 -2.04 -0.87 -31.86
N ALA A 52 -3.33 -1.11 -32.04
CA ALA A 52 -4.39 -0.12 -31.91
C ALA A 52 -5.56 -0.62 -31.04
N ALA A 53 -5.40 -1.76 -30.36
CA ALA A 53 -6.48 -2.40 -29.61
C ALA A 53 -6.91 -1.62 -28.36
N VAL A 54 -6.05 -0.71 -27.83
CA VAL A 54 -6.41 0.24 -26.76
C VAL A 54 -7.05 1.48 -27.41
N PRO A 55 -8.37 1.66 -27.31
CA PRO A 55 -9.05 2.71 -28.06
C PRO A 55 -8.51 4.11 -27.78
N GLY A 56 -8.03 4.77 -28.82
CA GLY A 56 -7.78 6.22 -28.88
C GLY A 56 -6.58 6.75 -28.11
N GLN A 57 -5.91 5.97 -27.31
CA GLN A 57 -4.80 6.47 -26.50
C GLN A 57 -3.45 6.33 -27.19
N LEU A 58 -3.24 5.21 -27.86
CA LEU A 58 -1.94 4.79 -28.35
C LEU A 58 -2.03 4.02 -29.66
N LEU A 59 -1.14 4.33 -30.61
CA LEU A 59 -0.70 3.38 -31.64
C LEU A 59 0.69 2.90 -31.22
N PHE A 60 0.84 1.60 -31.05
CA PHE A 60 2.11 0.95 -30.72
C PHE A 60 2.73 0.43 -32.01
N LEU A 61 3.85 0.98 -32.45
CA LEU A 61 4.45 0.74 -33.75
C LEU A 61 5.73 -0.09 -33.60
N ILE A 62 5.75 -1.26 -34.20
CA ILE A 62 6.86 -2.23 -34.10
C ILE A 62 7.86 -2.01 -35.24
N THR A 63 9.15 -2.06 -34.91
CA THR A 63 10.27 -2.00 -35.87
C THR A 63 11.03 -3.33 -35.96
N GLY A 64 11.76 -3.52 -37.05
CA GLY A 64 12.72 -4.62 -37.22
C GLY A 64 13.93 -4.45 -36.31
N LEU A 65 14.47 -3.23 -36.27
CA LEU A 65 15.59 -2.85 -35.41
C LEU A 65 15.17 -2.78 -33.94
N HIS A 66 15.95 -3.35 -33.05
CA HIS A 66 15.71 -3.26 -31.60
C HIS A 66 16.25 -1.94 -31.03
N THR A 67 17.47 -1.58 -31.38
CA THR A 67 18.14 -0.38 -30.86
C THR A 67 18.96 0.29 -31.96
N GLY A 68 18.71 1.58 -32.20
CA GLY A 68 19.41 2.37 -33.16
C GLY A 68 18.51 3.30 -33.98
N ARG A 69 19.00 3.77 -35.13
CA ARG A 69 18.33 4.76 -35.97
C ARG A 69 17.52 4.10 -37.07
N THR A 70 16.31 4.59 -37.30
CA THR A 70 15.45 4.23 -38.43
C THR A 70 14.81 5.47 -39.04
N ARG A 71 14.33 5.39 -40.30
CA ARG A 71 13.58 6.45 -40.95
C ARG A 71 12.10 6.27 -40.77
N VAL A 72 11.43 7.31 -40.30
CA VAL A 72 9.95 7.32 -40.16
C VAL A 72 9.39 8.52 -40.93
N THR A 73 8.39 8.25 -41.77
CA THR A 73 7.59 9.26 -42.45
C THR A 73 6.15 9.13 -41.94
N VAL A 74 5.52 10.27 -41.65
CA VAL A 74 4.08 10.34 -41.32
C VAL A 74 3.36 11.24 -42.28
N GLU A 75 2.32 10.71 -42.92
CA GLU A 75 1.48 11.39 -43.88
C GLU A 75 0.03 11.47 -43.40
N VAL A 76 -0.58 12.63 -43.57
CA VAL A 76 -2.02 12.81 -43.41
C VAL A 76 -2.64 13.00 -44.79
N LEU A 77 -3.61 12.17 -45.07
CA LEU A 77 -4.26 12.06 -46.38
C LEU A 77 -5.74 12.42 -46.28
N ASP A 78 -6.37 12.82 -47.39
CA ASP A 78 -7.83 12.97 -47.51
C ASP A 78 -8.54 11.66 -47.92
N ALA A 79 -7.81 10.72 -48.55
CA ALA A 79 -8.29 9.39 -48.96
C ALA A 79 -7.14 8.40 -49.00
N PRO A 80 -7.41 7.06 -49.07
CA PRO A 80 -6.36 6.04 -49.14
C PRO A 80 -5.53 6.18 -50.41
N ALA A 81 -4.20 6.26 -50.25
CA ALA A 81 -3.25 6.23 -51.38
C ALA A 81 -3.00 4.79 -51.86
N PRO A 82 -2.58 4.60 -53.12
CA PRO A 82 -2.02 3.32 -53.60
C PRO A 82 -0.84 2.85 -52.75
N ILE A 83 -0.72 1.55 -52.59
CA ILE A 83 0.44 0.96 -51.88
C ILE A 83 1.59 0.77 -52.82
N GLY A 84 2.74 1.39 -52.55
CA GLY A 84 3.96 1.24 -53.36
C GLY A 84 4.53 -0.17 -53.29
N ASP A 85 5.16 -0.61 -54.36
CA ASP A 85 5.75 -1.94 -54.45
C ASP A 85 7.05 -2.07 -53.60
N GLU A 86 7.63 -0.96 -53.17
CA GLU A 86 8.79 -0.91 -52.30
C GLU A 86 8.52 -1.33 -50.84
N TRP A 87 7.28 -1.43 -50.44
CA TRP A 87 6.89 -1.83 -49.08
C TRP A 87 6.75 -3.36 -48.96
N GLU A 88 7.55 -3.98 -48.10
CA GLU A 88 7.58 -5.42 -47.88
C GLU A 88 6.41 -5.86 -47.02
N ASP A 89 6.10 -5.09 -45.98
CA ASP A 89 5.02 -5.39 -45.01
C ASP A 89 4.08 -4.19 -44.91
N VAL A 90 2.77 -4.44 -44.92
CA VAL A 90 1.72 -3.43 -44.85
C VAL A 90 0.58 -3.93 -44.00
N VAL A 91 0.26 -3.17 -42.96
CA VAL A 91 -0.89 -3.44 -42.10
C VAL A 91 -1.79 -2.23 -41.99
N GLU A 92 -3.06 -2.43 -41.70
CA GLU A 92 -3.99 -1.36 -41.41
C GLU A 92 -4.71 -1.57 -40.10
N ALA A 93 -4.95 -0.46 -39.40
CA ALA A 93 -5.72 -0.41 -38.16
C ALA A 93 -6.66 0.81 -38.15
N SER A 94 -7.46 0.96 -37.14
CA SER A 94 -8.26 2.17 -36.92
C SER A 94 -7.79 2.90 -35.67
N PHE A 95 -7.79 4.24 -35.73
CA PHE A 95 -7.36 5.08 -34.63
C PHE A 95 -8.27 6.30 -34.49
N ARG A 96 -8.73 6.60 -33.29
CA ARG A 96 -9.43 7.82 -32.96
C ARG A 96 -8.74 8.51 -31.79
N PRO A 97 -7.98 9.58 -32.01
CA PRO A 97 -7.36 10.33 -30.92
C PRO A 97 -8.38 10.76 -29.86
N VAL A 98 -8.05 10.60 -28.56
CA VAL A 98 -8.92 11.06 -27.47
C VAL A 98 -8.86 12.58 -27.27
N THR A 99 -7.79 13.23 -27.74
CA THR A 99 -7.60 14.69 -27.71
C THR A 99 -6.93 15.17 -29.00
N ALA A 100 -6.96 16.48 -29.24
CA ALA A 100 -6.21 17.10 -30.33
C ALA A 100 -4.68 17.21 -30.04
N LYS A 101 -4.23 16.83 -28.84
CA LYS A 101 -2.80 16.76 -28.51
C LYS A 101 -2.27 15.37 -28.88
N VAL A 102 -1.87 15.22 -30.13
CA VAL A 102 -1.30 13.97 -30.65
C VAL A 102 0.18 14.19 -30.94
N ALA A 103 1.00 13.21 -30.62
CA ALA A 103 2.43 13.26 -30.88
C ALA A 103 2.99 11.91 -31.34
N LEU A 104 3.98 11.93 -32.22
CA LEU A 104 4.91 10.82 -32.44
C LEU A 104 5.90 10.83 -31.27
N VAL A 105 6.13 9.69 -30.62
CA VAL A 105 6.91 9.60 -29.38
C VAL A 105 7.88 8.43 -29.46
N GLN A 106 9.14 8.67 -29.10
CA GLN A 106 10.15 7.62 -28.92
C GLN A 106 9.93 6.87 -27.60
N TRP A 107 10.60 5.73 -27.48
CA TRP A 107 10.58 4.95 -26.24
C TRP A 107 10.91 5.83 -25.01
N ALA A 108 10.22 5.58 -23.91
CA ALA A 108 10.34 6.34 -22.65
C ALA A 108 10.15 7.87 -22.77
N GLY A 109 9.63 8.38 -23.90
CA GLY A 109 9.42 9.82 -24.09
C GLY A 109 10.71 10.60 -24.34
N GLU A 110 11.80 9.96 -24.76
CA GLU A 110 13.10 10.60 -25.01
C GLU A 110 13.02 11.75 -26.01
N ALA A 111 12.17 11.61 -27.02
CA ALA A 111 11.79 12.71 -27.91
C ALA A 111 10.32 12.58 -28.35
N SER A 112 9.69 13.71 -28.64
CA SER A 112 8.33 13.75 -29.15
C SER A 112 8.11 14.88 -30.14
N TRP A 113 7.27 14.63 -31.15
CA TRP A 113 6.94 15.57 -32.19
C TRP A 113 5.42 15.67 -32.35
N PRO A 114 4.83 16.87 -32.26
CA PRO A 114 3.40 17.04 -32.39
C PRO A 114 2.92 16.66 -33.81
N LEU A 115 1.80 15.94 -33.86
CA LEU A 115 1.13 15.60 -35.13
C LEU A 115 -0.20 16.39 -35.21
N PRO A 116 -0.52 17.02 -36.36
CA PRO A 116 -1.73 17.84 -36.55
C PRO A 116 -2.96 16.96 -36.83
N LEU A 117 -3.33 16.09 -35.87
CA LEU A 117 -4.47 15.18 -35.98
C LEU A 117 -5.65 15.69 -35.14
N ALA A 118 -6.84 15.75 -35.78
CA ALA A 118 -8.08 16.04 -35.09
C ALA A 118 -8.63 14.78 -34.34
N PRO A 119 -9.47 14.94 -33.32
CA PRO A 119 -10.07 13.80 -32.61
C PRO A 119 -11.26 13.21 -33.40
N ILE A 120 -10.99 12.70 -34.59
CA ILE A 120 -11.94 12.01 -35.48
C ILE A 120 -11.48 10.57 -35.76
N ASP A 121 -12.31 9.79 -36.41
CA ASP A 121 -11.96 8.43 -36.80
C ASP A 121 -11.00 8.45 -38.00
N TYR A 122 -9.87 7.75 -37.86
CA TYR A 122 -8.89 7.54 -38.92
C TYR A 122 -8.74 6.05 -39.23
N ARG A 123 -8.55 5.75 -40.52
CA ARG A 123 -7.82 4.54 -40.93
C ARG A 123 -6.35 4.87 -40.93
N VAL A 124 -5.57 3.93 -40.41
CA VAL A 124 -4.11 4.05 -40.29
C VAL A 124 -3.50 2.91 -41.09
N ARG A 125 -2.56 3.23 -41.98
CA ARG A 125 -1.73 2.24 -42.66
C ARG A 125 -0.30 2.39 -42.19
N TYR A 126 0.27 1.29 -41.75
CA TYR A 126 1.69 1.22 -41.37
C TYR A 126 2.40 0.30 -42.33
N SER A 127 3.35 0.86 -43.09
CA SER A 127 4.13 0.18 -44.12
C SER A 127 5.58 0.14 -43.69
N ALA A 128 6.23 -1.01 -43.88
CA ALA A 128 7.60 -1.25 -43.47
C ALA A 128 8.38 -1.91 -44.59
N THR A 129 9.69 -1.60 -44.68
CA THR A 129 10.66 -2.31 -45.55
C THR A 129 11.99 -2.46 -44.82
N GLY A 130 12.69 -3.57 -45.04
CA GLY A 130 13.97 -3.88 -44.46
C GLY A 130 13.96 -4.45 -43.04
N MET A 131 12.80 -4.83 -42.51
CA MET A 131 12.66 -5.31 -41.12
C MET A 131 13.57 -6.52 -40.80
N ASP A 132 13.66 -7.50 -41.68
CA ASP A 132 14.53 -8.68 -41.47
C ASP A 132 16.03 -8.32 -41.50
N ARG A 133 16.43 -7.37 -42.37
CA ARG A 133 17.81 -6.87 -42.39
C ARG A 133 18.19 -6.16 -41.12
N ALA A 134 17.32 -5.27 -40.64
CA ALA A 134 17.51 -4.53 -39.41
C ALA A 134 17.56 -5.47 -38.18
N ARG A 135 16.67 -6.43 -38.13
CA ARG A 135 16.65 -7.46 -37.06
C ARG A 135 17.96 -8.28 -37.03
N GLY A 136 18.52 -8.59 -38.20
CA GLY A 136 19.78 -9.37 -38.31
C GLY A 136 21.04 -8.58 -37.94
N ARG A 137 20.98 -7.24 -37.89
CA ARG A 137 22.12 -6.32 -37.62
C ARG A 137 22.01 -5.59 -36.27
N ASP A 138 21.09 -5.95 -35.44
CA ASP A 138 20.80 -5.27 -34.21
C ASP A 138 21.89 -5.43 -33.13
N PRO A 139 22.35 -4.37 -32.40
CA PRO A 139 21.99 -2.95 -32.59
C PRO A 139 22.67 -2.28 -33.79
N LEU A 140 22.04 -1.20 -34.31
CA LEU A 140 22.64 -0.37 -35.36
C LEU A 140 23.49 0.75 -34.73
N LEU A 141 24.78 0.77 -35.03
CA LEU A 141 25.70 1.74 -34.44
C LEU A 141 25.65 3.11 -35.15
N ALA A 142 26.16 4.14 -34.49
CA ALA A 142 26.24 5.49 -35.06
C ALA A 142 27.11 5.50 -36.33
N GLY A 143 26.60 6.12 -37.41
CA GLY A 143 27.31 6.22 -38.71
C GLY A 143 27.04 5.01 -39.63
N GLU A 144 26.43 3.94 -39.21
CA GLU A 144 26.00 2.86 -40.10
C GLU A 144 24.79 3.28 -40.95
N PRO A 145 24.64 2.77 -42.18
CA PRO A 145 23.51 3.09 -43.05
C PRO A 145 22.21 2.53 -42.46
N LEU A 146 21.11 3.24 -42.64
CA LEU A 146 19.77 2.78 -42.23
C LEU A 146 19.39 1.51 -42.97
N LEU A 147 18.80 0.55 -42.26
CA LEU A 147 18.46 -0.77 -42.80
C LEU A 147 16.95 -0.95 -42.99
N ASP A 148 16.15 -0.25 -42.19
CA ASP A 148 14.69 -0.28 -42.25
C ASP A 148 14.13 1.14 -42.35
N ARG A 149 12.93 1.25 -42.88
CA ARG A 149 12.17 2.50 -42.94
C ARG A 149 10.70 2.22 -42.86
N TYR A 150 9.96 3.22 -42.38
CA TYR A 150 8.52 3.09 -42.04
C TYR A 150 7.76 4.30 -42.59
N LEU A 151 6.54 4.00 -43.06
CA LEU A 151 5.57 5.00 -43.49
C LEU A 151 4.27 4.79 -42.71
N LEU A 152 3.84 5.81 -42.01
CA LEU A 152 2.57 5.86 -41.32
C LEU A 152 1.64 6.82 -42.07
N GLN A 153 0.58 6.30 -42.64
CA GLN A 153 -0.44 7.08 -43.37
C GLN A 153 -1.74 7.10 -42.58
N LEU A 154 -2.35 8.27 -42.42
CA LEU A 154 -3.64 8.42 -41.72
C LEU A 154 -4.63 9.18 -42.63
N TRP A 155 -5.84 8.66 -42.79
CA TRP A 155 -6.93 9.34 -43.50
C TRP A 155 -8.26 9.19 -42.74
N PRO A 156 -9.16 10.17 -42.84
CA PRO A 156 -10.48 10.06 -42.25
C PRO A 156 -11.25 8.87 -42.83
N ALA A 157 -11.72 7.96 -41.99
CA ALA A 157 -12.51 6.83 -42.37
C ALA A 157 -13.24 6.25 -41.14
N PRO A 158 -14.40 5.60 -41.33
CA PRO A 158 -15.05 4.86 -40.25
C PRO A 158 -14.17 3.81 -39.63
N LEU A 159 -14.37 3.52 -38.36
CA LEU A 159 -13.68 2.45 -37.68
C LEU A 159 -13.97 1.10 -38.38
N ALA A 160 -12.91 0.33 -38.63
CA ALA A 160 -13.00 -0.98 -39.27
C ALA A 160 -11.98 -1.93 -38.58
N PRO A 161 -12.20 -3.26 -38.65
CA PRO A 161 -11.22 -4.24 -38.14
C PRO A 161 -9.83 -3.99 -38.71
N ASP A 162 -8.81 -4.35 -37.93
CA ASP A 162 -7.43 -4.35 -38.41
C ASP A 162 -7.23 -5.39 -39.54
N ALA A 163 -6.20 -5.18 -40.36
CA ALA A 163 -5.92 -6.07 -41.48
C ALA A 163 -4.43 -6.16 -41.74
N VAL A 164 -4.00 -7.34 -42.13
CA VAL A 164 -2.67 -7.59 -42.74
C VAL A 164 -2.87 -7.54 -44.25
N ILE A 165 -2.35 -6.49 -44.89
CA ILE A 165 -2.50 -6.27 -46.35
C ILE A 165 -1.38 -6.97 -47.12
N ARG A 166 -0.15 -6.88 -46.59
CA ARG A 166 1.04 -7.52 -47.16
C ARG A 166 1.93 -8.03 -46.04
N GLU A 167 2.41 -9.26 -46.12
CA GLU A 167 3.33 -9.86 -45.16
C GLU A 167 4.42 -10.58 -45.95
N THR A 168 5.64 -10.04 -45.90
CA THR A 168 6.78 -10.58 -46.63
C THR A 168 7.92 -10.97 -45.70
N SER A 169 8.20 -10.13 -44.68
CA SER A 169 9.29 -10.38 -43.75
C SER A 169 8.91 -11.43 -42.69
N ARG A 170 9.92 -12.16 -42.24
CA ARG A 170 9.78 -13.07 -41.08
C ARG A 170 9.49 -12.30 -39.78
N CYS A 171 9.99 -11.06 -39.72
CA CYS A 171 9.73 -10.20 -38.59
C CYS A 171 8.23 -9.87 -38.48
N ALA A 172 7.59 -9.45 -39.57
CA ALA A 172 6.14 -9.21 -39.61
C ALA A 172 5.32 -10.48 -39.32
N ALA A 173 5.69 -11.59 -39.96
CA ALA A 173 5.03 -12.88 -39.71
C ALA A 173 5.06 -13.29 -38.24
N TYR A 174 6.20 -13.11 -37.56
CA TYR A 174 6.33 -13.37 -36.12
C TYR A 174 5.38 -12.52 -35.29
N TRP A 175 5.37 -11.20 -35.51
CA TRP A 175 4.53 -10.29 -34.73
C TRP A 175 3.04 -10.47 -35.01
N ASN A 176 2.65 -10.72 -36.26
CA ASN A 176 1.27 -11.01 -36.62
C ASN A 176 0.79 -12.34 -35.98
N ALA A 177 1.65 -13.37 -35.98
CA ALA A 177 1.36 -14.61 -35.29
C ALA A 177 1.20 -14.39 -33.75
N HIS A 178 2.10 -13.59 -33.18
CA HIS A 178 2.04 -13.25 -31.76
C HIS A 178 0.73 -12.51 -31.39
N ALA A 179 0.35 -11.47 -32.13
CA ALA A 179 -0.88 -10.70 -31.90
C ALA A 179 -2.14 -11.61 -31.86
N ARG A 180 -2.22 -12.58 -32.76
CA ARG A 180 -3.34 -13.55 -32.81
C ARG A 180 -3.43 -14.47 -31.59
N THR A 181 -2.37 -14.58 -30.77
CA THR A 181 -2.39 -15.37 -29.52
C THR A 181 -2.87 -14.57 -28.32
N LEU A 182 -2.89 -13.24 -28.44
CA LEU A 182 -3.21 -12.36 -27.34
C LEU A 182 -4.73 -12.19 -27.16
N PRO A 183 -5.24 -12.21 -25.93
CA PRO A 183 -6.64 -11.90 -25.68
C PRO A 183 -6.93 -10.44 -25.99
N SER A 184 -8.19 -10.12 -26.33
CA SER A 184 -8.63 -8.73 -26.44
C SER A 184 -8.38 -7.97 -25.16
N PRO A 185 -7.99 -6.68 -25.23
CA PRO A 185 -7.76 -5.86 -24.04
C PRO A 185 -9.04 -5.72 -23.22
N PRO A 186 -8.91 -5.59 -21.88
CA PRO A 186 -10.08 -5.43 -21.03
C PRO A 186 -10.88 -4.19 -21.43
N THR A 187 -12.18 -4.30 -21.41
CA THR A 187 -13.10 -3.18 -21.63
C THR A 187 -12.93 -2.09 -20.56
N PRO A 188 -13.34 -0.85 -20.79
CA PRO A 188 -13.33 0.20 -19.77
C PRO A 188 -14.07 -0.19 -18.49
N GLN A 189 -15.15 -0.96 -18.61
CA GLN A 189 -15.90 -1.48 -17.45
C GLN A 189 -15.08 -2.51 -16.66
N GLU A 190 -14.51 -3.50 -17.32
CA GLU A 190 -13.66 -4.51 -16.67
C GLU A 190 -12.43 -3.89 -15.97
N ARG A 191 -11.82 -2.87 -16.58
CA ARG A 191 -10.74 -2.09 -15.94
C ARG A 191 -11.21 -1.35 -14.70
N ALA A 192 -12.40 -0.73 -14.76
CA ALA A 192 -12.98 -0.04 -13.61
C ALA A 192 -13.28 -1.02 -12.46
N GLU A 193 -13.86 -2.17 -12.76
CA GLU A 193 -14.15 -3.23 -11.78
C GLU A 193 -12.86 -3.84 -11.19
N ALA A 194 -11.83 -4.07 -12.00
CA ALA A 194 -10.53 -4.56 -11.53
C ALA A 194 -9.89 -3.54 -10.58
N LYS A 195 -9.90 -2.26 -10.94
CA LYS A 195 -9.39 -1.17 -10.09
C LYS A 195 -10.17 -1.04 -8.77
N GLN A 196 -11.48 -1.23 -8.81
CA GLN A 196 -12.30 -1.20 -7.59
C GLN A 196 -11.98 -2.39 -6.68
N ARG A 197 -11.85 -3.60 -7.24
CA ARG A 197 -11.43 -4.81 -6.50
C ARG A 197 -10.05 -4.63 -5.86
N GLU A 198 -9.09 -4.07 -6.60
CA GLU A 198 -7.75 -3.79 -6.09
C GLU A 198 -7.77 -2.79 -4.92
N ARG A 199 -8.56 -1.71 -5.04
CA ARG A 199 -8.73 -0.74 -3.95
C ARG A 199 -9.35 -1.36 -2.70
N ALA A 200 -10.39 -2.18 -2.87
CA ALA A 200 -11.03 -2.89 -1.77
C ALA A 200 -10.05 -3.86 -1.09
N ALA A 201 -9.29 -4.63 -1.85
CA ALA A 201 -8.28 -5.54 -1.32
C ALA A 201 -7.16 -4.81 -0.56
N ARG A 202 -6.68 -3.68 -1.08
CA ARG A 202 -5.68 -2.85 -0.38
C ARG A 202 -6.21 -2.28 0.94
N GLU A 203 -7.46 -1.82 0.94
CA GLU A 203 -8.08 -1.29 2.16
C GLU A 203 -8.29 -2.38 3.19
N GLN A 204 -8.75 -3.57 2.79
CA GLN A 204 -8.86 -4.73 3.67
C GLN A 204 -7.50 -5.13 4.26
N ALA A 205 -6.47 -5.25 3.43
CA ALA A 205 -5.12 -5.58 3.89
C ALA A 205 -4.57 -4.53 4.88
N ARG A 206 -4.88 -3.24 4.66
CA ARG A 206 -4.51 -2.16 5.58
C ARG A 206 -5.22 -2.30 6.93
N GLN A 207 -6.52 -2.60 6.93
CA GLN A 207 -7.30 -2.81 8.16
C GLN A 207 -6.80 -4.03 8.94
N GLU A 208 -6.52 -5.14 8.26
CA GLU A 208 -5.95 -6.34 8.86
C GLU A 208 -4.57 -6.07 9.47
N ALA A 209 -3.70 -5.35 8.75
CA ALA A 209 -2.38 -4.96 9.26
C ALA A 209 -2.49 -4.04 10.49
N ALA A 210 -3.44 -3.10 10.50
CA ALA A 210 -3.68 -2.22 11.64
C ALA A 210 -4.18 -3.01 12.87
N ARG A 211 -5.12 -3.95 12.68
CA ARG A 211 -5.59 -4.85 13.75
C ARG A 211 -4.47 -5.73 14.30
N ALA A 212 -3.66 -6.30 13.42
CA ALA A 212 -2.53 -7.13 13.83
C ALA A 212 -1.46 -6.32 14.57
N PHE A 213 -1.20 -5.08 14.15
CA PHE A 213 -0.31 -4.17 14.85
C PHE A 213 -0.84 -3.84 16.24
N GLU A 214 -2.12 -3.50 16.34
CA GLU A 214 -2.76 -3.20 17.62
C GLU A 214 -2.74 -4.43 18.55
N ALA A 215 -3.11 -5.60 18.05
CA ALA A 215 -3.05 -6.85 18.84
C ALA A 215 -1.63 -7.09 19.40
N ARG A 216 -0.58 -6.90 18.60
CA ARG A 216 0.81 -7.01 19.07
C ARG A 216 1.14 -6.02 20.18
N ARG A 217 0.65 -4.78 20.08
CA ARG A 217 0.83 -3.79 21.14
C ARG A 217 0.21 -4.22 22.45
N TRP A 218 -0.88 -4.99 22.41
CA TRP A 218 -1.61 -5.50 23.55
C TRP A 218 -1.24 -6.93 23.96
N GLY A 219 -0.03 -7.39 23.66
CA GLY A 219 0.44 -8.72 24.04
C GLY A 219 -0.13 -9.85 23.20
N GLY A 220 -0.49 -9.59 21.93
CA GLY A 220 -0.90 -10.62 20.96
C GLY A 220 -2.40 -10.68 20.65
N ARG A 221 -3.25 -10.06 21.45
CA ARG A 221 -4.71 -10.03 21.27
C ARG A 221 -5.26 -8.61 21.41
N LEU A 222 -6.35 -8.31 20.71
CA LEU A 222 -7.06 -7.04 20.91
C LEU A 222 -7.68 -7.01 22.30
N PRO A 223 -7.62 -5.89 23.04
CA PRO A 223 -8.31 -5.73 24.30
C PRO A 223 -9.81 -5.51 24.07
N ASP A 224 -10.63 -5.79 25.07
CA ASP A 224 -11.97 -5.23 25.11
C ASP A 224 -11.94 -3.71 25.37
N GLU A 225 -13.08 -3.05 25.23
CA GLU A 225 -13.16 -1.58 25.35
C GLU A 225 -12.93 -1.09 26.79
N ARG A 226 -13.27 -1.89 27.81
CA ARG A 226 -13.04 -1.54 29.22
C ARG A 226 -11.55 -1.56 29.54
N VAL A 227 -10.86 -2.63 29.13
CA VAL A 227 -9.40 -2.76 29.28
C VAL A 227 -8.68 -1.63 28.50
N ARG A 228 -9.15 -1.31 27.28
CA ARG A 228 -8.57 -0.25 26.46
C ARG A 228 -8.59 1.12 27.14
N ARG A 229 -9.64 1.43 27.90
CA ARG A 229 -9.83 2.70 28.62
C ARG A 229 -9.12 2.76 29.97
N THR A 230 -8.66 1.63 30.48
CA THR A 230 -8.01 1.56 31.78
C THR A 230 -6.54 1.98 31.67
N ASN A 231 -6.13 2.96 32.48
CA ASN A 231 -4.76 3.43 32.51
C ASN A 231 -3.81 2.30 32.99
N GLY A 232 -2.64 2.22 32.36
CA GLY A 232 -1.64 1.19 32.69
C GLY A 232 -1.96 -0.23 32.22
N ALA A 233 -3.19 -0.48 31.72
CA ALA A 233 -3.56 -1.81 31.24
C ALA A 233 -2.74 -2.24 29.99
N LEU A 234 -2.35 -1.29 29.13
CA LEU A 234 -1.47 -1.55 27.98
C LEU A 234 -0.09 -2.02 28.42
N GLU A 235 0.49 -1.35 29.41
CA GLU A 235 1.80 -1.67 29.97
C GLU A 235 1.79 -3.04 30.63
N LEU A 236 0.77 -3.34 31.43
CA LEU A 236 0.56 -4.67 32.02
C LEU A 236 0.41 -5.74 30.92
N ALA A 237 -0.43 -5.51 29.92
CA ALA A 237 -0.69 -6.47 28.85
C ALA A 237 0.55 -6.76 27.99
N ARG A 238 1.47 -5.82 27.86
CA ARG A 238 2.75 -6.03 27.20
C ARG A 238 3.71 -6.96 27.95
N LEU A 239 3.61 -6.93 29.26
CA LEU A 239 4.47 -7.73 30.14
C LEU A 239 3.82 -9.09 30.44
N ASP A 240 2.50 -9.08 30.63
CA ASP A 240 1.74 -10.25 31.03
C ASP A 240 0.28 -10.14 30.59
N ARG A 241 0.03 -10.53 29.35
CA ARG A 241 -1.32 -10.45 28.76
C ARG A 241 -2.30 -11.41 29.44
N GLU A 242 -1.85 -12.61 29.81
CA GLU A 242 -2.69 -13.61 30.45
C GLU A 242 -3.19 -13.11 31.80
N LEU A 243 -2.37 -12.38 32.54
CA LEU A 243 -2.77 -11.79 33.81
C LEU A 243 -3.87 -10.72 33.61
N VAL A 244 -3.73 -9.85 32.61
CA VAL A 244 -4.74 -8.82 32.31
C VAL A 244 -6.08 -9.44 31.92
N ASP A 245 -6.05 -10.45 31.02
CA ASP A 245 -7.25 -11.17 30.61
C ASP A 245 -7.86 -11.93 31.80
N GLY A 246 -7.03 -12.59 32.62
CA GLY A 246 -7.45 -13.27 33.83
C GLY A 246 -8.20 -12.32 34.80
N ILE A 247 -7.62 -11.15 35.08
CA ILE A 247 -8.29 -10.16 35.95
C ILE A 247 -9.58 -9.64 35.30
N THR A 248 -9.64 -9.48 33.99
CA THR A 248 -10.85 -9.05 33.28
C THR A 248 -11.99 -10.05 33.39
N ASP A 249 -11.67 -11.33 33.43
CA ASP A 249 -12.62 -12.44 33.54
C ASP A 249 -13.10 -12.71 34.98
N LEU A 250 -12.46 -12.13 36.02
CA LEU A 250 -12.87 -12.26 37.40
C LEU A 250 -14.23 -11.54 37.66
N ASP A 251 -14.96 -12.00 38.67
CA ASP A 251 -16.12 -11.28 39.15
C ASP A 251 -15.73 -9.93 39.81
N PRO A 252 -16.67 -8.97 39.89
CA PRO A 252 -16.40 -7.63 40.43
C PRO A 252 -15.84 -7.61 41.86
N ALA A 253 -16.25 -8.57 42.72
CA ALA A 253 -15.74 -8.61 44.08
C ALA A 253 -14.28 -9.05 44.14
N THR A 254 -13.91 -10.05 43.34
CA THR A 254 -12.54 -10.52 43.22
C THR A 254 -11.64 -9.47 42.52
N GLN A 255 -12.15 -8.76 41.48
CA GLN A 255 -11.44 -7.62 40.91
C GLN A 255 -11.10 -6.54 41.94
N ARG A 256 -12.07 -6.23 42.84
CA ARG A 256 -11.87 -5.32 43.97
C ARG A 256 -10.85 -5.85 44.96
N ALA A 257 -10.87 -7.15 45.26
CA ALA A 257 -9.88 -7.77 46.16
C ALA A 257 -8.46 -7.68 45.57
N VAL A 258 -8.28 -7.84 44.24
CA VAL A 258 -7.01 -7.62 43.55
C VAL A 258 -6.54 -6.17 43.73
N ALA A 259 -7.42 -5.18 43.56
CA ALA A 259 -7.09 -3.77 43.77
C ALA A 259 -6.54 -3.48 45.18
N VAL A 260 -7.28 -3.94 46.22
CA VAL A 260 -6.87 -3.78 47.63
C VAL A 260 -5.54 -4.48 47.91
N TRP A 261 -5.40 -5.71 47.42
CA TRP A 261 -4.18 -6.49 47.56
C TRP A 261 -2.98 -5.75 46.91
N ALA A 262 -3.13 -5.25 45.66
CA ALA A 262 -2.09 -4.54 44.94
C ALA A 262 -1.65 -3.24 45.66
N ALA A 263 -2.63 -2.47 46.17
CA ALA A 263 -2.36 -1.26 46.97
C ALA A 263 -1.57 -1.58 48.24
N ARG A 264 -1.95 -2.67 48.96
CA ARG A 264 -1.16 -3.13 50.12
C ARG A 264 0.23 -3.54 49.78
N ARG A 265 0.42 -4.28 48.68
CA ARG A 265 1.76 -4.71 48.22
C ARG A 265 2.63 -3.52 47.84
N ALA A 266 2.06 -2.50 47.16
CA ALA A 266 2.77 -1.27 46.85
C ALA A 266 3.23 -0.53 48.12
N CYS A 267 2.31 -0.34 49.07
CA CYS A 267 2.64 0.30 50.35
C CYS A 267 3.69 -0.48 51.15
N ALA A 268 3.61 -1.80 51.18
CA ALA A 268 4.58 -2.65 51.89
C ALA A 268 5.98 -2.53 51.23
N ALA A 269 6.07 -2.58 49.90
CA ALA A 269 7.34 -2.42 49.17
C ALA A 269 7.96 -1.02 49.38
N ALA A 270 7.12 0.01 49.53
CA ALA A 270 7.54 1.40 49.74
C ALA A 270 7.75 1.73 51.24
N GLY A 271 7.51 0.82 52.17
CA GLY A 271 7.65 1.07 53.59
C GLY A 271 6.59 2.05 54.18
N LEU A 272 5.39 2.13 53.59
CA LEU A 272 4.33 3.06 53.92
C LEU A 272 3.24 2.45 54.82
N THR A 273 3.20 1.13 54.99
CA THR A 273 2.07 0.42 55.63
C THR A 273 1.77 0.89 57.03
N ASP A 274 2.80 1.29 57.81
CA ASP A 274 2.67 1.62 59.22
C ASP A 274 2.42 3.12 59.51
N LEU A 275 2.35 3.95 58.45
CA LEU A 275 2.12 5.38 58.61
C LEU A 275 0.69 5.66 59.06
N ASP A 276 0.53 6.64 59.95
CA ASP A 276 -0.77 6.94 60.58
C ASP A 276 -1.86 7.37 59.62
N TRP A 277 -1.49 7.99 58.52
CA TRP A 277 -2.43 8.38 57.46
C TRP A 277 -2.69 7.25 56.44
N VAL A 278 -1.82 6.22 56.29
CA VAL A 278 -2.00 5.09 55.36
C VAL A 278 -2.88 4.00 55.97
N LYS A 279 -2.72 3.69 57.26
CA LYS A 279 -3.56 2.69 57.96
C LYS A 279 -5.07 2.87 57.77
N PRO A 280 -5.63 4.08 57.97
CA PRO A 280 -7.06 4.29 57.77
C PRO A 280 -7.48 4.16 56.28
N VAL A 281 -6.60 4.51 55.32
CA VAL A 281 -6.84 4.30 53.89
C VAL A 281 -6.96 2.83 53.54
N LEU A 282 -5.99 2.00 53.94
CA LEU A 282 -6.03 0.55 53.74
C LEU A 282 -7.27 -0.10 54.39
N ALA A 283 -7.62 0.32 55.62
CA ALA A 283 -8.79 -0.15 56.29
C ALA A 283 -10.12 0.28 55.60
N ALA A 284 -10.18 1.48 55.04
CA ALA A 284 -11.35 1.93 54.26
C ALA A 284 -11.51 1.11 52.97
N LEU A 285 -10.39 0.87 52.24
CA LEU A 285 -10.39 0.02 51.05
C LEU A 285 -10.92 -1.41 51.34
N GLU A 286 -10.51 -2.02 52.47
CA GLU A 286 -10.96 -3.36 52.88
C GLU A 286 -12.45 -3.40 53.18
N ARG A 287 -13.02 -2.31 53.71
CA ARG A 287 -14.44 -2.22 54.00
C ARG A 287 -15.28 -1.73 52.82
N GLY A 288 -14.62 -1.36 51.71
CA GLY A 288 -15.32 -0.76 50.56
C GLY A 288 -15.85 0.65 50.84
N GLU A 289 -15.24 1.36 51.78
CA GLU A 289 -15.60 2.74 52.17
C GLU A 289 -14.85 3.78 51.31
N SER A 290 -15.35 5.00 51.30
CA SER A 290 -14.67 6.13 50.65
C SER A 290 -13.31 6.40 51.29
N LEU A 291 -12.33 6.79 50.45
CA LEU A 291 -11.01 7.10 50.93
C LEU A 291 -11.00 8.36 51.81
N PRO A 292 -10.20 8.40 52.88
CA PRO A 292 -10.16 9.52 53.84
C PRO A 292 -9.36 10.75 53.34
N PHE A 293 -9.17 10.89 52.02
CA PHE A 293 -8.62 12.06 51.37
C PHE A 293 -9.42 12.41 50.10
N ALA A 294 -9.52 13.69 49.78
CA ALA A 294 -10.40 14.18 48.72
C ALA A 294 -9.87 13.92 47.32
N ASP A 295 -8.56 13.92 47.13
CA ASP A 295 -7.91 13.70 45.86
C ASP A 295 -6.46 13.16 46.01
N LEU A 296 -5.88 12.75 44.91
CA LEU A 296 -4.51 12.22 44.86
C LEU A 296 -3.47 13.27 45.30
N ARG A 297 -3.73 14.59 45.10
CA ARG A 297 -2.83 15.67 45.51
C ARG A 297 -2.74 15.78 47.04
N GLU A 298 -3.86 15.54 47.72
CA GLU A 298 -3.89 15.46 49.16
C GLU A 298 -3.03 14.33 49.69
N ALA A 299 -3.17 13.14 49.09
CA ALA A 299 -2.33 12.00 49.43
C ALA A 299 -0.83 12.27 49.24
N PHE A 300 -0.43 12.96 48.18
CA PHE A 300 0.96 13.38 47.99
C PHE A 300 1.41 14.41 49.02
N ARG A 301 0.54 15.37 49.40
CA ARG A 301 0.88 16.33 50.46
C ARG A 301 1.11 15.63 51.82
N LEU A 302 0.31 14.60 52.11
CA LEU A 302 0.52 13.79 53.30
C LEU A 302 1.85 13.04 53.26
N LEU A 303 2.18 12.44 52.12
CA LEU A 303 3.44 11.75 51.91
C LEU A 303 4.64 12.70 52.12
N ASP A 304 4.62 13.89 51.50
CA ASP A 304 5.73 14.85 51.52
C ASP A 304 5.90 15.55 52.88
N ALA A 305 4.82 15.65 53.63
CA ALA A 305 4.84 16.27 54.97
C ALA A 305 5.19 15.31 56.12
N ASP A 306 5.16 14.00 55.89
CA ASP A 306 5.39 13.03 56.93
C ASP A 306 6.88 12.77 57.17
N PRO A 307 7.45 13.17 58.36
CA PRO A 307 8.87 12.97 58.65
C PRO A 307 9.30 11.53 58.84
N GLN A 308 8.35 10.59 58.93
CA GLN A 308 8.65 9.16 59.05
C GLN A 308 8.91 8.51 57.68
N VAL A 309 8.54 9.20 56.58
CA VAL A 309 8.75 8.68 55.22
C VAL A 309 10.23 8.71 54.89
N ARG A 310 10.78 7.53 54.59
CA ARG A 310 12.14 7.37 54.07
C ARG A 310 12.04 7.08 52.57
N LEU A 311 12.45 8.07 51.75
CA LEU A 311 12.45 7.91 50.32
C LEU A 311 13.48 6.85 49.88
N THR A 312 13.02 5.88 49.11
CA THR A 312 13.83 4.86 48.45
C THR A 312 13.63 4.94 46.94
N THR A 313 14.63 4.57 46.19
CA THR A 313 14.55 4.53 44.73
C THR A 313 14.83 3.14 44.18
N VAL A 314 14.18 2.82 43.07
CA VAL A 314 14.40 1.61 42.30
C VAL A 314 14.55 1.95 40.81
N ALA A 315 15.17 1.07 40.04
CA ALA A 315 15.14 1.17 38.60
C ALA A 315 13.74 0.86 38.07
N SER A 316 13.30 1.55 37.01
CA SER A 316 11.99 1.31 36.39
C SER A 316 11.85 -0.13 35.86
N TYR A 317 10.62 -0.62 35.79
CA TYR A 317 10.30 -1.96 35.27
C TYR A 317 10.77 -2.18 33.83
N ASP A 318 10.90 -1.09 33.03
CA ASP A 318 11.39 -1.10 31.64
C ASP A 318 12.88 -0.76 31.49
N GLY A 319 13.58 -0.51 32.62
CA GLY A 319 15.01 -0.18 32.65
C GLY A 319 15.38 1.20 32.12
N ARG A 320 14.42 2.08 31.83
CA ARG A 320 14.68 3.40 31.23
C ARG A 320 15.09 4.46 32.25
N HIS A 321 14.72 4.26 33.51
CA HIS A 321 15.01 5.20 34.61
C HIS A 321 15.65 4.44 35.77
N GLU A 322 16.79 4.92 36.23
CA GLU A 322 17.56 4.29 37.32
C GLU A 322 17.04 4.62 38.71
N HIS A 323 16.34 5.77 38.86
CA HIS A 323 15.90 6.29 40.13
C HIS A 323 14.44 6.72 40.12
N ILE A 324 13.54 5.79 40.43
CA ILE A 324 12.11 6.06 40.63
C ILE A 324 11.81 5.97 42.12
N SER A 325 11.20 7.03 42.71
CA SER A 325 10.80 7.01 44.11
C SER A 325 9.68 5.99 44.34
N GLN A 326 9.93 4.96 45.13
CA GLN A 326 8.95 3.92 45.45
C GLN A 326 7.73 4.50 46.15
N GLN A 327 7.91 5.44 47.07
CA GLN A 327 6.85 6.06 47.87
C GLN A 327 5.88 6.83 46.97
N HIS A 328 6.40 7.62 46.04
CA HIS A 328 5.55 8.37 45.11
C HIS A 328 4.83 7.47 44.13
N MET A 329 5.38 6.30 43.76
CA MET A 329 4.72 5.34 42.89
C MET A 329 3.67 4.47 43.63
N ALA A 330 3.81 4.29 44.95
CA ALA A 330 2.85 3.53 45.75
C ALA A 330 1.56 4.30 46.07
N VAL A 331 1.63 5.61 46.20
CA VAL A 331 0.43 6.45 46.51
C VAL A 331 -0.65 6.36 45.46
N PRO A 332 -0.38 6.38 44.15
CA PRO A 332 -1.40 6.16 43.14
C PRO A 332 -2.07 4.79 43.21
N ALA A 333 -1.39 3.74 43.70
CA ALA A 333 -2.03 2.42 43.88
C ALA A 333 -3.15 2.47 44.90
N LEU A 334 -2.97 3.24 46.03
CA LEU A 334 -4.04 3.47 47.04
C LEU A 334 -5.22 4.21 46.42
N TRP A 335 -4.96 5.23 45.63
CA TRP A 335 -6.00 6.03 44.98
C TRP A 335 -6.81 5.19 43.98
N SER A 336 -6.12 4.49 43.07
CA SER A 336 -6.79 3.66 42.07
C SER A 336 -7.59 2.53 42.64
N ALA A 337 -7.21 1.97 43.82
CA ALA A 337 -7.96 0.93 44.48
C ALA A 337 -9.36 1.40 44.95
N GLY A 338 -9.53 2.72 45.13
CA GLY A 338 -10.82 3.33 45.44
C GLY A 338 -11.69 3.67 44.24
N ALA A 339 -11.27 3.40 43.00
CA ALA A 339 -12.09 3.69 41.83
C ALA A 339 -13.41 2.92 41.79
N ASP A 340 -14.48 3.53 41.26
CA ASP A 340 -15.82 2.95 41.24
C ASP A 340 -15.92 1.64 40.42
N ASP A 341 -15.27 1.60 39.24
CA ASP A 341 -15.22 0.40 38.40
C ASP A 341 -14.20 -0.61 38.97
N PRO A 342 -14.63 -1.82 39.36
CA PRO A 342 -13.75 -2.83 39.93
C PRO A 342 -12.61 -3.28 39.02
N LEU A 343 -12.86 -3.41 37.72
CA LEU A 343 -11.83 -3.76 36.76
C LEU A 343 -10.75 -2.65 36.63
N GLN A 344 -11.20 -1.40 36.56
CA GLN A 344 -10.30 -0.24 36.55
C GLN A 344 -9.46 -0.22 37.84
N ALA A 345 -10.14 -0.36 39.01
CA ALA A 345 -9.47 -0.41 40.30
C ALA A 345 -8.37 -1.50 40.34
N GLY A 346 -8.68 -2.72 39.88
CA GLY A 346 -7.76 -3.84 39.87
C GLY A 346 -6.56 -3.63 38.99
N LEU A 347 -6.78 -3.26 37.74
CA LEU A 347 -5.69 -3.09 36.77
C LEU A 347 -4.82 -1.86 37.07
N GLU A 348 -5.43 -0.70 37.39
CA GLU A 348 -4.64 0.51 37.71
C GLU A 348 -3.83 0.36 39.00
N SER A 349 -4.41 -0.25 40.04
CA SER A 349 -3.66 -0.48 41.29
C SER A 349 -2.52 -1.47 41.07
N LEU A 350 -2.74 -2.54 40.32
CA LEU A 350 -1.67 -3.48 39.97
C LEU A 350 -0.59 -2.83 39.13
N PHE A 351 -0.95 -1.95 38.17
CA PHE A 351 0.02 -1.20 37.38
C PHE A 351 0.89 -0.30 38.29
N HIS A 352 0.28 0.45 39.19
CA HIS A 352 1.04 1.30 40.12
C HIS A 352 1.89 0.49 41.10
N ALA A 353 1.40 -0.66 41.58
CA ALA A 353 2.20 -1.59 42.36
C ALA A 353 3.40 -2.11 41.57
N MET A 354 3.20 -2.50 40.30
CA MET A 354 4.29 -2.91 39.40
C MET A 354 5.35 -1.81 39.24
N VAL A 355 4.94 -0.56 39.05
CA VAL A 355 5.86 0.58 38.94
C VAL A 355 6.61 0.78 40.29
N THR A 356 5.96 0.60 41.43
CA THR A 356 6.57 0.67 42.78
C THR A 356 7.65 -0.40 42.97
N PHE A 357 7.41 -1.63 42.46
CA PHE A 357 8.39 -2.72 42.50
C PHE A 357 9.56 -2.48 41.53
N GLY A 358 9.34 -1.65 40.49
CA GLY A 358 10.35 -1.34 39.48
C GLY A 358 10.90 -2.60 38.81
N ILE A 359 12.21 -2.77 38.77
CA ILE A 359 12.88 -3.90 38.09
C ILE A 359 12.44 -5.27 38.66
N ASP A 360 12.00 -5.31 39.92
CA ASP A 360 11.52 -6.52 40.61
C ASP A 360 10.03 -6.85 40.34
N TYR A 361 9.40 -6.20 39.38
CA TYR A 361 7.99 -6.37 39.05
C TYR A 361 7.55 -7.82 38.83
N ARG A 362 8.44 -8.68 38.32
CA ARG A 362 8.14 -10.12 38.11
C ARG A 362 7.81 -10.84 39.41
N ARG A 363 8.41 -10.44 40.51
CA ARG A 363 8.05 -10.95 41.84
C ARG A 363 6.60 -10.60 42.18
N LEU A 364 6.16 -9.38 41.95
CA LEU A 364 4.78 -8.97 42.16
C LEU A 364 3.80 -9.81 41.29
N MET A 365 4.17 -10.07 40.01
CA MET A 365 3.34 -10.88 39.10
C MET A 365 3.21 -12.35 39.56
N SER A 366 4.23 -12.91 40.21
CA SER A 366 4.12 -14.22 40.84
C SER A 366 3.28 -14.17 42.10
N GLU A 367 3.47 -13.20 42.98
CA GLU A 367 2.76 -13.02 44.22
C GLU A 367 1.23 -12.79 44.02
N VAL A 368 0.80 -12.11 42.96
CA VAL A 368 -0.62 -11.93 42.65
C VAL A 368 -1.29 -13.26 42.25
N ARG A 369 -0.60 -14.13 41.50
CA ARG A 369 -1.09 -15.45 41.14
C ARG A 369 -1.16 -16.40 42.34
N GLU A 370 -0.24 -16.28 43.29
CA GLU A 370 -0.25 -17.02 44.54
C GLU A 370 -1.44 -16.57 45.44
N ALA A 371 -1.73 -15.25 45.46
CA ALA A 371 -2.80 -14.69 46.23
C ALA A 371 -4.20 -14.93 45.63
N PHE A 372 -4.30 -15.07 44.31
CA PHE A 372 -5.52 -15.30 43.55
C PHE A 372 -5.34 -16.50 42.61
N PRO A 373 -5.62 -17.73 43.09
CA PRO A 373 -5.44 -18.96 42.32
C PRO A 373 -6.21 -19.00 41.00
N GLU A 374 -7.28 -18.22 40.86
CA GLU A 374 -8.08 -18.07 39.64
C GLU A 374 -7.26 -17.43 38.49
N LEU A 375 -6.16 -16.73 38.83
CA LEU A 375 -5.20 -16.11 37.90
C LEU A 375 -4.00 -16.99 37.55
N ALA A 376 -3.93 -18.22 38.14
CA ALA A 376 -2.87 -19.17 37.76
C ALA A 376 -2.95 -19.45 36.26
N GLU A 377 -1.78 -19.59 35.62
CA GLU A 377 -1.68 -19.86 34.19
C GLU A 377 -2.63 -20.99 33.77
N ARG A 378 -3.60 -20.67 32.92
CA ARG A 378 -4.42 -21.71 32.28
C ARG A 378 -3.48 -22.43 31.30
N ASP A 379 -3.26 -23.72 31.52
CA ASP A 379 -2.49 -24.57 30.61
C ASP A 379 -3.07 -24.43 29.19
N PRO A 380 -2.32 -23.93 28.19
CA PRO A 380 -2.85 -23.71 26.82
C PRO A 380 -3.17 -25.03 26.09
N GLY A 381 -3.08 -26.18 26.75
CA GLY A 381 -3.22 -27.52 26.19
C GLY A 381 -4.55 -28.24 26.46
N GLY A 382 -5.59 -27.61 27.03
CA GLY A 382 -6.87 -28.27 27.37
C GLY A 382 -8.07 -27.77 26.56
N GLY A 383 -8.13 -28.06 25.25
CA GLY A 383 -9.29 -27.79 24.42
C GLY A 383 -9.20 -28.47 23.07
#